data_1201da64ca7d6533b1ef9e3943acfc79
#
_entry.id   1201da64ca7d6533b1ef9e3943acfc79
#
_cell.length_a   1.000
_cell.length_b   1.000
_cell.length_c   1.000
_cell.angle_alpha   90.00
_cell.angle_beta   90.00
_cell.angle_gamma   90.00
#
_symmetry.space_group_name_H-M   'P 1'
#
loop_
_entity.id
_entity.type
_entity.pdbx_description
1 polymer ?
#
loop_
_entity_poly.entity_id
_entity_poly.type
_entity_poly.pdbx_seq_one_letter_code
_entity_poly.pdbx_strand_id
1 'polypeptide(L)'
;MLMKVSDVMTKNFLAVGPETPIYKVQSLLIRYHLNDVLVTDAENKLLGIVTFSDICCKLLPDYNEFMKDSSYLLNPELIEDRLADIMHLPVKQAMTTNVITTEPDSFAIKAGALMTAKKIKQLPVVENNRLVGVISRTDITWGLLLKYCKQVPD
;
A
#
# COMPACT_ATOMS: atom_id res chain seq x y z
N MET A 1 12.14 -7.68 27.36
CA MET A 1 11.73 -6.37 26.80
C MET A 1 10.80 -6.62 25.63
N LEU A 2 9.65 -5.95 25.60
CA LEU A 2 8.69 -6.13 24.49
C LEU A 2 9.22 -5.42 23.23
N MET A 3 9.11 -6.10 22.09
CA MET A 3 9.56 -5.60 20.77
C MET A 3 8.68 -4.45 20.29
N LYS A 4 9.30 -3.31 19.98
CA LYS A 4 8.64 -2.14 19.39
C LYS A 4 8.59 -2.24 17.86
N VAL A 5 7.73 -1.45 17.24
CA VAL A 5 7.67 -1.29 15.78
C VAL A 5 9.00 -0.80 15.24
N SER A 6 9.64 0.16 15.90
CA SER A 6 10.95 0.71 15.52
C SER A 6 12.09 -0.32 15.48
N ASP A 7 11.95 -1.45 16.21
CA ASP A 7 12.98 -2.49 16.28
C ASP A 7 13.00 -3.36 15.00
N VAL A 8 11.88 -3.41 14.28
CA VAL A 8 11.69 -4.34 13.15
C VAL A 8 11.15 -3.70 11.89
N MET A 9 10.71 -2.44 11.92
CA MET A 9 10.21 -1.74 10.73
C MET A 9 11.29 -1.58 9.66
N THR A 10 10.87 -1.59 8.40
CA THR A 10 11.70 -1.25 7.25
C THR A 10 11.69 0.26 7.04
N LYS A 11 12.89 0.88 7.02
CA LYS A 11 13.04 2.31 6.77
C LYS A 11 13.18 2.66 5.28
N ASN A 12 13.61 1.70 4.46
CA ASN A 12 13.66 1.83 3.02
C ASN A 12 12.31 1.45 2.42
N PHE A 13 11.43 2.41 2.26
CA PHE A 13 10.13 2.26 1.64
C PHE A 13 10.03 3.09 0.36
N LEU A 14 9.14 2.70 -0.53
CA LEU A 14 8.86 3.45 -1.74
C LEU A 14 7.63 4.34 -1.51
N ALA A 15 7.80 5.63 -1.78
CA ALA A 15 6.70 6.60 -1.79
C ALA A 15 6.76 7.45 -3.06
N VAL A 16 5.59 7.94 -3.48
CA VAL A 16 5.45 8.83 -4.64
C VAL A 16 4.65 10.07 -4.26
N GLY A 17 4.81 11.14 -5.03
CA GLY A 17 3.98 12.32 -4.87
C GLY A 17 2.56 12.12 -5.42
N PRO A 18 1.57 12.92 -4.96
CA PRO A 18 0.16 12.78 -5.34
C PRO A 18 -0.10 13.03 -6.84
N GLU A 19 0.75 13.78 -7.50
CA GLU A 19 0.64 14.08 -8.94
C GLU A 19 1.33 13.03 -9.84
N THR A 20 1.91 11.98 -9.26
CA THR A 20 2.54 10.90 -10.04
C THR A 20 1.49 10.18 -10.88
N PRO A 21 1.70 10.02 -12.20
CA PRO A 21 0.75 9.31 -13.05
C PRO A 21 0.59 7.84 -12.66
N ILE A 22 -0.62 7.32 -12.77
CA ILE A 22 -0.97 5.93 -12.40
C ILE A 22 -0.07 4.92 -13.12
N TYR A 23 0.27 5.11 -14.41
CA TYR A 23 1.13 4.18 -15.13
C TYR A 23 2.53 4.04 -14.51
N LYS A 24 3.08 5.15 -13.96
CA LYS A 24 4.37 5.10 -13.23
C LYS A 24 4.25 4.30 -11.94
N VAL A 25 3.18 4.51 -11.18
CA VAL A 25 2.92 3.76 -9.95
C VAL A 25 2.76 2.27 -10.25
N GLN A 26 2.00 1.92 -11.28
CA GLN A 26 1.84 0.53 -11.72
C GLN A 26 3.18 -0.10 -12.13
N SER A 27 4.02 0.65 -12.85
CA SER A 27 5.37 0.19 -13.22
C SER A 27 6.24 -0.10 -11.99
N LEU A 28 6.13 0.72 -10.92
CA LEU A 28 6.85 0.49 -9.66
C LEU A 28 6.33 -0.76 -8.94
N LEU A 29 5.00 -0.93 -8.85
CA LEU A 29 4.38 -2.11 -8.25
C LEU A 29 4.86 -3.39 -8.93
N ILE A 30 4.91 -3.42 -10.27
CA ILE A 30 5.37 -4.57 -11.06
C ILE A 30 6.88 -4.80 -10.88
N ARG A 31 7.68 -3.74 -11.09
CA ARG A 31 9.15 -3.84 -11.10
C ARG A 31 9.71 -4.32 -9.76
N TYR A 32 9.16 -3.84 -8.66
CA TYR A 32 9.65 -4.14 -7.30
C TYR A 32 8.80 -5.20 -6.58
N HIS A 33 7.84 -5.83 -7.27
CA HIS A 33 6.93 -6.85 -6.70
C HIS A 33 6.23 -6.36 -5.42
N LEU A 34 5.82 -5.09 -5.41
CA LEU A 34 5.15 -4.47 -4.28
C LEU A 34 3.65 -4.76 -4.29
N ASN A 35 3.03 -4.82 -3.12
CA ASN A 35 1.58 -4.92 -2.99
C ASN A 35 0.89 -3.55 -3.07
N ASP A 36 1.60 -2.50 -2.66
CA ASP A 36 1.12 -1.13 -2.59
C ASP A 36 2.29 -0.14 -2.67
N VAL A 37 1.95 1.12 -2.94
CA VAL A 37 2.87 2.28 -2.93
C VAL A 37 2.26 3.35 -2.05
N LEU A 38 3.07 3.95 -1.19
CA LEU A 38 2.67 5.06 -0.33
C LEU A 38 2.68 6.37 -1.11
N VAL A 39 1.74 7.25 -0.79
CA VAL A 39 1.65 8.58 -1.39
C VAL A 39 1.92 9.61 -0.31
N THR A 40 2.92 10.47 -0.53
CA THR A 40 3.33 11.51 0.42
C THR A 40 3.40 12.87 -0.26
N ASP A 41 3.30 13.93 0.54
CA ASP A 41 3.64 15.28 0.09
C ASP A 41 5.16 15.54 0.15
N ALA A 42 5.56 16.78 -0.15
CA ALA A 42 6.95 17.21 -0.15
C ALA A 42 7.60 17.20 1.25
N GLU A 43 6.80 17.29 2.31
CA GLU A 43 7.22 17.24 3.70
C GLU A 43 7.22 15.82 4.27
N ASN A 44 7.01 14.83 3.43
CA ASN A 44 6.93 13.39 3.79
C ASN A 44 5.71 13.03 4.65
N LYS A 45 4.65 13.83 4.60
CA LYS A 45 3.39 13.53 5.24
C LYS A 45 2.63 12.49 4.42
N LEU A 46 2.13 11.45 5.07
CA LEU A 46 1.35 10.42 4.40
C LEU A 46 -0.01 10.98 3.94
N LEU A 47 -0.28 10.92 2.64
CA LEU A 47 -1.53 11.35 2.01
C LEU A 47 -2.45 10.18 1.68
N GLY A 48 -1.88 9.03 1.36
CA GLY A 48 -2.65 7.87 0.96
C GLY A 48 -1.79 6.64 0.66
N ILE A 49 -2.46 5.60 0.23
CA ILE A 49 -1.88 4.35 -0.24
C ILE A 49 -2.59 3.91 -1.51
N VAL A 50 -1.88 3.33 -2.44
CA VAL A 50 -2.45 2.80 -3.69
C VAL A 50 -1.98 1.38 -3.93
N THR A 51 -2.92 0.51 -4.26
CA THR A 51 -2.71 -0.91 -4.58
C THR A 51 -3.08 -1.20 -6.03
N PHE A 52 -2.73 -2.39 -6.53
CA PHE A 52 -3.27 -2.88 -7.81
C PHE A 52 -4.79 -2.89 -7.84
N SER A 53 -5.43 -3.22 -6.70
CA SER A 53 -6.89 -3.26 -6.61
C SER A 53 -7.50 -1.87 -6.81
N ASP A 54 -6.91 -0.82 -6.23
CA ASP A 54 -7.38 0.55 -6.39
C ASP A 54 -7.29 0.99 -7.85
N ILE A 55 -6.17 0.67 -8.52
CA ILE A 55 -5.98 0.95 -9.94
C ILE A 55 -7.01 0.16 -10.76
N CYS A 56 -7.16 -1.13 -10.51
CA CYS A 56 -8.10 -1.99 -11.21
C CYS A 56 -9.55 -1.48 -11.10
N CYS A 57 -9.97 -1.06 -9.90
CA CYS A 57 -11.30 -0.48 -9.69
C CYS A 57 -11.53 0.83 -10.47
N LYS A 58 -10.45 1.58 -10.77
CA LYS A 58 -10.54 2.76 -11.64
C LYS A 58 -10.64 2.39 -13.12
N LEU A 59 -9.95 1.33 -13.52
CA LEU A 59 -9.87 0.90 -14.92
C LEU A 59 -11.15 0.22 -15.39
N LEU A 60 -11.76 -0.59 -14.54
CA LEU A 60 -12.93 -1.36 -14.89
C LEU A 60 -14.22 -0.58 -14.61
N PRO A 61 -15.23 -0.66 -15.47
CA PRO A 61 -16.55 -0.17 -15.16
C PRO A 61 -17.14 -0.95 -13.98
N ASP A 62 -18.06 -0.31 -13.23
CA ASP A 62 -18.87 -1.01 -12.24
C ASP A 62 -19.62 -2.17 -12.91
N TYR A 63 -19.78 -3.31 -12.23
CA TYR A 63 -20.47 -4.48 -12.79
C TYR A 63 -21.87 -4.16 -13.28
N ASN A 64 -22.61 -3.32 -12.55
CA ASN A 64 -23.96 -2.89 -12.95
C ASN A 64 -23.95 -1.98 -14.18
N GLU A 65 -22.95 -1.11 -14.30
CA GLU A 65 -22.71 -0.29 -15.48
C GLU A 65 -22.36 -1.15 -16.68
N PHE A 66 -21.44 -2.10 -16.51
CA PHE A 66 -21.04 -3.07 -17.51
C PHE A 66 -22.21 -3.92 -18.03
N MET A 67 -23.09 -4.37 -17.13
CA MET A 67 -24.27 -5.18 -17.50
C MET A 67 -25.40 -4.37 -18.14
N LYS A 68 -25.49 -3.06 -17.88
CA LYS A 68 -26.51 -2.18 -18.46
C LYS A 68 -26.12 -1.66 -19.84
N ASP A 69 -24.84 -1.45 -20.08
CA ASP A 69 -24.34 -0.91 -21.33
C ASP A 69 -23.69 -2.02 -22.17
N SER A 70 -24.47 -2.59 -23.07
CA SER A 70 -23.98 -3.60 -24.02
C SER A 70 -22.91 -3.09 -24.98
N SER A 71 -22.65 -1.77 -25.04
CA SER A 71 -21.60 -1.19 -25.89
C SER A 71 -20.20 -1.68 -25.51
N TYR A 72 -19.94 -1.93 -24.20
CA TYR A 72 -18.68 -2.52 -23.74
C TYR A 72 -18.46 -3.96 -24.22
N LEU A 73 -19.55 -4.72 -24.39
CA LEU A 73 -19.49 -6.11 -24.90
C LEU A 73 -19.31 -6.14 -26.42
N LEU A 74 -19.82 -5.12 -27.12
CA LEU A 74 -19.81 -5.04 -28.58
C LEU A 74 -18.56 -4.33 -29.11
N ASN A 75 -17.92 -3.49 -28.30
CA ASN A 75 -16.76 -2.71 -28.71
C ASN A 75 -15.70 -2.66 -27.61
N PRO A 76 -14.82 -3.67 -27.50
CA PRO A 76 -13.74 -3.73 -26.52
C PRO A 76 -12.75 -2.55 -26.62
N GLU A 77 -12.63 -1.90 -27.78
CA GLU A 77 -11.74 -0.76 -28.01
C GLU A 77 -12.09 0.43 -27.09
N LEU A 78 -13.37 0.58 -26.72
CA LEU A 78 -13.80 1.60 -25.74
C LEU A 78 -13.16 1.43 -24.37
N ILE A 79 -12.86 0.19 -23.98
CA ILE A 79 -12.15 -0.08 -22.73
C ILE A 79 -10.68 0.31 -22.86
N GLU A 80 -10.05 0.02 -24.00
CA GLU A 80 -8.63 0.36 -24.25
C GLU A 80 -8.42 1.86 -24.26
N ASP A 81 -9.30 2.64 -24.90
CA ASP A 81 -9.23 4.10 -24.91
C ASP A 81 -9.38 4.67 -23.48
N ARG A 82 -10.34 4.16 -22.71
CA ARG A 82 -10.53 4.53 -21.31
C ARG A 82 -9.30 4.19 -20.45
N LEU A 83 -8.64 3.06 -20.73
CA LEU A 83 -7.41 2.67 -20.04
C LEU A 83 -6.29 3.68 -20.27
N ALA A 84 -6.10 4.12 -21.51
CA ALA A 84 -5.08 5.10 -21.87
C ALA A 84 -5.27 6.41 -21.10
N ASP A 85 -6.49 6.92 -21.04
CA ASP A 85 -6.82 8.15 -20.30
C ASP A 85 -6.56 8.01 -18.81
N ILE A 86 -7.02 6.92 -18.19
CA ILE A 86 -6.89 6.69 -16.75
C ILE A 86 -5.42 6.53 -16.33
N MET A 87 -4.59 5.89 -17.17
CA MET A 87 -3.18 5.68 -16.87
C MET A 87 -2.40 6.98 -16.71
N HIS A 88 -2.83 8.06 -17.34
CA HIS A 88 -2.20 9.37 -17.23
C HIS A 88 -2.75 10.23 -16.07
N LEU A 89 -3.82 9.81 -15.41
CA LEU A 89 -4.35 10.51 -14.24
C LEU A 89 -3.37 10.49 -13.07
N PRO A 90 -3.36 11.54 -12.23
CA PRO A 90 -2.54 11.56 -11.02
C PRO A 90 -3.04 10.53 -10.00
N VAL A 91 -2.11 9.87 -9.31
CA VAL A 91 -2.39 8.78 -8.38
C VAL A 91 -3.33 9.18 -7.24
N LYS A 92 -3.38 10.45 -6.87
CA LYS A 92 -4.33 10.98 -5.87
C LYS A 92 -5.79 10.69 -6.19
N GLN A 93 -6.12 10.46 -7.47
CA GLN A 93 -7.49 10.12 -7.89
C GLN A 93 -7.84 8.62 -7.69
N ALA A 94 -6.84 7.78 -7.48
CA ALA A 94 -7.02 6.34 -7.27
C ALA A 94 -6.66 5.89 -5.84
N MET A 95 -5.87 6.67 -5.10
CA MET A 95 -5.41 6.29 -3.78
C MET A 95 -6.53 6.23 -2.74
N THR A 96 -6.35 5.33 -1.76
CA THR A 96 -7.13 5.32 -0.52
C THR A 96 -6.50 6.30 0.46
N THR A 97 -7.30 7.27 0.97
CA THR A 97 -6.82 8.33 1.86
C THR A 97 -6.95 8.00 3.35
N ASN A 98 -7.91 7.15 3.71
CA ASN A 98 -8.09 6.71 5.11
C ASN A 98 -7.16 5.54 5.43
N VAL A 99 -5.86 5.84 5.58
CA VAL A 99 -4.81 4.86 5.80
C VAL A 99 -4.67 4.55 7.28
N ILE A 100 -4.69 3.25 7.62
CA ILE A 100 -4.43 2.78 8.98
C ILE A 100 -2.91 2.78 9.19
N THR A 101 -2.43 3.46 10.22
CA THR A 101 -1.01 3.65 10.53
C THR A 101 -0.67 3.13 11.92
N THR A 102 0.62 3.07 12.24
CA THR A 102 1.15 2.81 13.57
C THR A 102 2.28 3.77 13.89
N GLU A 103 2.72 3.81 15.13
CA GLU A 103 3.83 4.66 15.59
C GLU A 103 5.07 3.81 15.88
N PRO A 104 6.31 4.37 15.80
CA PRO A 104 7.55 3.65 16.10
C PRO A 104 7.59 3.03 17.49
N ASP A 105 7.03 3.74 18.47
CA ASP A 105 7.01 3.32 19.88
C ASP A 105 5.92 2.31 20.24
N SER A 106 5.00 2.04 19.32
CA SER A 106 3.98 1.00 19.49
C SER A 106 4.61 -0.39 19.59
N PHE A 107 3.97 -1.30 20.33
CA PHE A 107 4.43 -2.69 20.37
C PHE A 107 4.16 -3.39 19.02
N ALA A 108 5.16 -4.10 18.49
CA ALA A 108 5.07 -4.83 17.24
C ALA A 108 3.91 -5.85 17.23
N ILE A 109 3.64 -6.50 18.35
CA ILE A 109 2.52 -7.44 18.51
C ILE A 109 1.16 -6.75 18.32
N LYS A 110 1.01 -5.50 18.77
CA LYS A 110 -0.20 -4.69 18.58
C LYS A 110 -0.40 -4.36 17.09
N ALA A 111 0.68 -3.98 16.40
CA ALA A 111 0.65 -3.75 14.95
C ALA A 111 0.25 -5.03 14.19
N GLY A 112 0.78 -6.18 14.58
CA GLY A 112 0.42 -7.49 14.02
C GLY A 112 -1.05 -7.85 14.23
N ALA A 113 -1.57 -7.65 15.42
CA ALA A 113 -2.98 -7.87 15.73
C ALA A 113 -3.89 -6.96 14.91
N LEU A 114 -3.52 -5.68 14.74
CA LEU A 114 -4.25 -4.72 13.92
C LEU A 114 -4.27 -5.14 12.45
N MET A 115 -3.12 -5.54 11.89
CA MET A 115 -3.04 -6.05 10.52
C MET A 115 -3.93 -7.29 10.30
N THR A 116 -3.98 -8.17 11.28
CA THR A 116 -4.83 -9.38 11.23
C THR A 116 -6.31 -9.02 11.27
N ALA A 117 -6.72 -8.18 12.22
CA ALA A 117 -8.11 -7.75 12.39
C ALA A 117 -8.64 -6.99 11.17
N LYS A 118 -7.80 -6.15 10.55
CA LYS A 118 -8.16 -5.35 9.37
C LYS A 118 -7.88 -6.03 8.04
N LYS A 119 -7.34 -7.26 8.04
CA LYS A 119 -6.97 -8.05 6.85
C LYS A 119 -5.99 -7.31 5.92
N ILE A 120 -5.11 -6.49 6.47
CA ILE A 120 -4.06 -5.76 5.75
C ILE A 120 -2.70 -6.42 5.95
N LYS A 121 -1.79 -6.20 5.00
CA LYS A 121 -0.49 -6.90 4.97
C LYS A 121 0.62 -6.11 5.64
N GLN A 122 0.52 -4.79 5.62
CA GLN A 122 1.50 -3.86 6.19
C GLN A 122 0.83 -2.59 6.72
N LEU A 123 1.54 -1.87 7.58
CA LEU A 123 1.16 -0.58 8.11
C LEU A 123 2.26 0.44 7.84
N PRO A 124 1.93 1.63 7.33
CA PRO A 124 2.83 2.76 7.39
C PRO A 124 3.11 3.13 8.83
N VAL A 125 4.37 3.44 9.12
CA VAL A 125 4.82 3.92 10.43
C VAL A 125 4.98 5.43 10.35
N VAL A 126 4.23 6.14 11.19
CA VAL A 126 4.17 7.60 11.18
C VAL A 126 4.63 8.14 12.53
N GLU A 127 5.51 9.13 12.50
CA GLU A 127 5.99 9.87 13.66
C GLU A 127 5.92 11.37 13.37
N ASN A 128 5.36 12.14 14.30
CA ASN A 128 5.18 13.59 14.14
C ASN A 128 4.56 13.97 12.78
N ASN A 129 3.54 13.23 12.37
CA ASN A 129 2.81 13.41 11.11
C ASN A 129 3.62 13.11 9.82
N ARG A 130 4.81 12.48 9.97
CA ARG A 130 5.69 12.11 8.85
C ARG A 130 5.84 10.61 8.74
N LEU A 131 5.88 10.11 7.53
CA LEU A 131 6.16 8.72 7.23
C LEU A 131 7.64 8.43 7.53
N VAL A 132 7.91 7.49 8.44
CA VAL A 132 9.27 7.13 8.89
C VAL A 132 9.64 5.69 8.58
N GLY A 133 8.68 4.86 8.16
CA GLY A 133 8.91 3.46 7.82
C GLY A 133 7.63 2.74 7.43
N VAL A 134 7.77 1.46 7.20
CA VAL A 134 6.67 0.50 7.04
C VAL A 134 6.95 -0.73 7.89
N ILE A 135 5.89 -1.36 8.38
CA ILE A 135 5.99 -2.64 9.09
C ILE A 135 4.99 -3.63 8.49
N SER A 136 5.46 -4.84 8.19
CA SER A 136 4.66 -5.94 7.68
C SER A 136 4.50 -7.05 8.72
N ARG A 137 3.59 -7.98 8.47
CA ARG A 137 3.49 -9.21 9.26
C ARG A 137 4.76 -10.05 9.20
N THR A 138 5.43 -10.03 8.05
CA THR A 138 6.72 -10.72 7.86
C THR A 138 7.80 -10.14 8.75
N ASP A 139 7.91 -8.80 8.85
CA ASP A 139 8.91 -8.14 9.71
C ASP A 139 8.71 -8.53 11.18
N ILE A 140 7.47 -8.58 11.65
CA ILE A 140 7.15 -8.98 13.02
C ILE A 140 7.52 -10.44 13.25
N THR A 141 7.12 -11.34 12.34
CA THR A 141 7.42 -12.78 12.45
C THR A 141 8.92 -13.01 12.46
N TRP A 142 9.64 -12.34 11.54
CA TRP A 142 11.09 -12.44 11.45
C TRP A 142 11.80 -11.91 12.71
N GLY A 143 11.37 -10.76 13.23
CA GLY A 143 11.90 -10.19 14.47
C GLY A 143 11.68 -11.10 15.68
N LEU A 144 10.52 -11.75 15.77
CA LEU A 144 10.23 -12.74 16.82
C LEU A 144 11.13 -13.98 16.67
N LEU A 145 11.28 -14.49 15.45
CA LEU A 145 12.11 -15.67 15.16
C LEU A 145 13.57 -15.43 15.54
N LEU A 146 14.14 -14.29 15.12
CA LEU A 146 15.51 -13.92 15.47
C LEU A 146 15.71 -13.80 16.98
N LYS A 147 14.73 -13.31 17.71
CA LYS A 147 14.78 -13.23 19.16
C LYS A 147 14.78 -14.61 19.83
N TYR A 148 14.00 -15.55 19.29
CA TYR A 148 13.93 -16.92 19.80
C TYR A 148 15.16 -17.75 19.40
N CYS A 149 15.66 -17.61 18.16
CA CYS A 149 16.86 -18.33 17.70
C CYS A 149 18.12 -17.98 18.52
N LYS A 150 18.20 -16.78 19.08
CA LYS A 150 19.28 -16.39 20.01
C LYS A 150 19.18 -17.07 21.38
N GLN A 151 18.06 -17.72 21.69
CA GLN A 151 17.77 -18.38 22.96
C GLN A 151 17.79 -19.92 22.84
N VAL A 152 17.91 -20.45 21.62
CA VAL A 152 18.06 -21.90 21.40
C VAL A 152 19.56 -22.21 21.47
N PRO A 153 20.04 -22.99 22.46
CA PRO A 153 21.42 -23.47 22.47
C PRO A 153 21.63 -24.39 21.27
N ASP A 154 22.83 -24.34 20.68
CA ASP A 154 23.27 -25.26 19.63
C ASP A 154 23.23 -26.72 20.11
#